data_e16fa0d89d87b3ac5bf2d1b1de87ee60
#
_entry.id   e16fa0d89d87b3ac5bf2d1b1de87ee60
#
_cell.length_a   1.000
_cell.length_b   1.000
_cell.length_c   1.000
_cell.angle_alpha   90.00
_cell.angle_beta   90.00
_cell.angle_gamma   90.00
#
_symmetry.space_group_name_H-M   'P 1'
#
loop_
_entity.id
_entity.type
_entity.pdbx_description
1 polymer ?
#
loop_
_entity_poly.entity_id
_entity_poly.type
_entity_poly.pdbx_seq_one_letter_code
_entity_poly.pdbx_strand_id
1 'polypeptide(L)'
;EASQSISISKFGNLKSSLVLQYVIPLFLIFLAYSSISSERETGRLKQLIFQGISLSQLVFSKSISIWLYGVFLLFITISIQTLLSNVDLETFQRLLFIFITYSSYYYIICCLTAYLSSIFKNNTSALSSILATWIIWTIFLPKIWGNAVEKIYPLPSRQNFKSMMKEDRSKGIDGHNPSDQRREQLKNKYLVKYNVDSLKQLPINFDGIVMQEDEEYGNRVWDKHFGNNYSIFQKQ
;
A
#
# COMPACT_ATOMS: atom_id res chain seq x y z
N GLU A 1 -13.50 -18.62 23.39
CA GLU A 1 -14.64 -17.98 22.70
C GLU A 1 -14.22 -17.74 21.26
N ALA A 2 -14.53 -18.72 20.38
CA ALA A 2 -14.38 -18.55 18.96
C ALA A 2 -15.46 -17.55 18.50
N SER A 3 -15.06 -16.31 18.32
CA SER A 3 -15.93 -15.28 17.76
C SER A 3 -16.47 -15.77 16.43
N GLN A 4 -17.77 -15.86 16.32
CA GLN A 4 -18.50 -16.04 15.07
C GLN A 4 -18.06 -14.92 14.13
N SER A 5 -17.09 -15.19 13.26
CA SER A 5 -16.77 -14.30 12.16
C SER A 5 -17.94 -14.37 11.20
N ILE A 6 -18.77 -13.33 11.23
CA ILE A 6 -19.89 -13.12 10.33
C ILE A 6 -19.41 -13.36 8.90
N SER A 7 -20.18 -14.11 8.10
CA SER A 7 -19.87 -14.44 6.68
C SER A 7 -19.44 -13.24 5.81
N ILE A 8 -19.80 -12.04 6.20
CA ILE A 8 -19.43 -10.77 5.56
C ILE A 8 -17.92 -10.51 5.65
N SER A 9 -17.22 -11.00 6.68
CA SER A 9 -15.76 -10.81 6.82
C SER A 9 -14.95 -11.62 5.78
N LYS A 10 -15.54 -12.62 5.15
CA LYS A 10 -14.90 -13.41 4.07
C LYS A 10 -14.75 -12.62 2.77
N PHE A 11 -15.58 -11.59 2.53
CA PHE A 11 -15.49 -10.73 1.35
C PHE A 11 -14.58 -9.51 1.55
N GLY A 12 -13.92 -9.38 2.70
CA GLY A 12 -13.13 -8.21 3.07
C GLY A 12 -14.02 -7.00 3.33
N ASN A 13 -13.62 -6.13 4.25
CA ASN A 13 -14.30 -4.85 4.42
C ASN A 13 -14.15 -4.05 3.14
N LEU A 14 -15.27 -3.68 2.50
CA LEU A 14 -15.30 -2.73 1.37
C LEU A 14 -14.70 -1.41 1.86
N LYS A 15 -13.41 -1.24 1.62
CA LYS A 15 -12.73 0.01 1.97
C LYS A 15 -13.17 1.09 0.99
N SER A 16 -13.46 2.29 1.49
CA SER A 16 -13.80 3.46 0.65
C SER A 16 -12.74 3.70 -0.44
N SER A 17 -11.48 3.36 -0.17
CA SER A 17 -10.40 3.41 -1.14
C SER A 17 -10.62 2.53 -2.37
N LEU A 18 -11.24 1.35 -2.23
CA LEU A 18 -11.55 0.47 -3.35
C LEU A 18 -12.58 1.10 -4.29
N VAL A 19 -13.60 1.76 -3.72
CA VAL A 19 -14.62 2.46 -4.51
C VAL A 19 -13.98 3.61 -5.28
N LEU A 20 -13.16 4.43 -4.62
CA LEU A 20 -12.49 5.57 -5.24
C LEU A 20 -11.47 5.15 -6.29
N GLN A 21 -10.74 4.07 -6.07
CA GLN A 21 -9.63 3.66 -6.93
C GLN A 21 -10.08 2.82 -8.14
N TYR A 22 -11.15 2.02 -8.01
CA TYR A 22 -11.55 1.08 -9.04
C TYR A 22 -12.98 1.30 -9.55
N VAL A 23 -13.96 1.48 -8.64
CA VAL A 23 -15.39 1.52 -9.06
C VAL A 23 -15.71 2.81 -9.79
N ILE A 24 -15.33 3.97 -9.25
CA ILE A 24 -15.59 5.26 -9.88
C ILE A 24 -14.85 5.39 -11.23
N PRO A 25 -13.54 5.09 -11.36
CA PRO A 25 -12.88 5.11 -12.66
C PRO A 25 -13.50 4.18 -13.69
N LEU A 26 -13.90 2.97 -13.28
CA LEU A 26 -14.58 2.04 -14.18
C LEU A 26 -15.92 2.62 -14.67
N PHE A 27 -16.68 3.23 -13.78
CA PHE A 27 -17.91 3.93 -14.14
C PHE A 27 -17.66 5.08 -15.13
N LEU A 28 -16.61 5.90 -14.90
CA LEU A 28 -16.22 6.96 -15.82
C LEU A 28 -15.80 6.42 -17.20
N ILE A 29 -15.10 5.28 -17.24
CA ILE A 29 -14.77 4.60 -18.48
C ILE A 29 -16.04 4.22 -19.24
N PHE A 30 -17.03 3.63 -18.55
CA PHE A 30 -18.33 3.27 -19.18
C PHE A 30 -19.13 4.49 -19.66
N LEU A 31 -18.97 5.65 -19.03
CA LEU A 31 -19.58 6.89 -19.55
C LEU A 31 -18.84 7.46 -20.74
N ALA A 32 -17.52 7.25 -20.80
CA ALA A 32 -16.63 7.92 -21.74
C ALA A 32 -16.32 7.12 -23.03
N TYR A 33 -16.36 5.77 -22.99
CA TYR A 33 -15.83 4.93 -24.08
C TYR A 33 -16.46 5.22 -25.44
N SER A 34 -17.75 5.56 -25.47
CA SER A 34 -18.50 5.83 -26.71
C SER A 34 -18.53 7.32 -27.08
N SER A 35 -17.87 8.17 -26.29
CA SER A 35 -18.05 9.63 -26.42
C SER A 35 -17.67 10.22 -27.78
N ILE A 36 -16.71 9.60 -28.48
CA ILE A 36 -16.26 10.02 -29.81
C ILE A 36 -16.45 8.92 -30.85
N SER A 37 -16.23 7.65 -30.47
CA SER A 37 -16.42 6.53 -31.39
C SER A 37 -17.87 6.43 -31.89
N SER A 38 -18.88 6.71 -31.05
CA SER A 38 -20.29 6.75 -31.46
C SER A 38 -20.58 7.88 -32.45
N GLU A 39 -19.97 9.05 -32.27
CA GLU A 39 -20.12 10.16 -33.22
C GLU A 39 -19.47 9.83 -34.58
N ARG A 40 -18.41 9.03 -34.57
CA ARG A 40 -17.79 8.51 -35.79
C ARG A 40 -18.65 7.47 -36.47
N GLU A 41 -19.19 6.50 -35.74
CA GLU A 41 -20.09 5.47 -36.27
C GLU A 41 -21.34 6.05 -36.94
N THR A 42 -21.90 7.08 -36.31
CA THR A 42 -23.11 7.77 -36.82
C THR A 42 -22.81 8.81 -37.91
N GLY A 43 -21.53 9.06 -38.25
CA GLY A 43 -21.10 10.08 -39.20
C GLY A 43 -21.16 11.52 -38.69
N ARG A 44 -21.66 11.78 -37.47
CA ARG A 44 -21.76 13.11 -36.84
C ARG A 44 -20.38 13.77 -36.65
N LEU A 45 -19.34 12.98 -36.42
CA LEU A 45 -17.98 13.49 -36.30
C LEU A 45 -17.53 14.32 -37.51
N LYS A 46 -17.89 13.86 -38.73
CA LYS A 46 -17.60 14.61 -39.97
C LYS A 46 -18.28 15.98 -39.98
N GLN A 47 -19.55 16.04 -39.55
CA GLN A 47 -20.30 17.29 -39.48
C GLN A 47 -19.66 18.28 -38.50
N LEU A 48 -19.23 17.82 -37.33
CA LEU A 48 -18.54 18.66 -36.34
C LEU A 48 -17.22 19.22 -36.88
N ILE A 49 -16.46 18.39 -37.59
CA ILE A 49 -15.20 18.83 -38.23
C ILE A 49 -15.47 19.87 -39.35
N PHE A 50 -16.52 19.68 -40.15
CA PHE A 50 -16.91 20.68 -41.18
C PHE A 50 -17.39 22.00 -40.56
N GLN A 51 -17.89 21.98 -39.33
CA GLN A 51 -18.26 23.20 -38.58
C GLN A 51 -17.01 23.90 -37.97
N GLY A 52 -15.80 23.39 -38.22
CA GLY A 52 -14.55 23.98 -37.73
C GLY A 52 -14.08 23.50 -36.36
N ILE A 53 -14.74 22.50 -35.77
CA ILE A 53 -14.31 21.91 -34.49
C ILE A 53 -13.15 20.97 -34.73
N SER A 54 -12.02 21.22 -34.11
CA SER A 54 -10.86 20.29 -34.14
C SER A 54 -11.11 19.04 -33.29
N LEU A 55 -10.52 17.91 -33.67
CA LEU A 55 -10.63 16.66 -32.92
C LEU A 55 -10.08 16.82 -31.49
N SER A 56 -9.01 17.59 -31.31
CA SER A 56 -8.43 17.86 -29.99
C SER A 56 -9.39 18.64 -29.08
N GLN A 57 -10.09 19.64 -29.62
CA GLN A 57 -11.12 20.37 -28.87
C GLN A 57 -12.27 19.46 -28.46
N LEU A 58 -12.68 18.54 -29.35
CA LEU A 58 -13.72 17.56 -29.05
C LEU A 58 -13.28 16.58 -27.93
N VAL A 59 -12.07 16.05 -28.02
CA VAL A 59 -11.50 15.17 -26.98
C VAL A 59 -11.45 15.89 -25.65
N PHE A 60 -10.94 17.12 -25.63
CA PHE A 60 -10.80 17.91 -24.42
C PHE A 60 -12.15 18.25 -23.77
N SER A 61 -13.11 18.72 -24.55
CA SER A 61 -14.44 19.07 -24.03
C SER A 61 -15.19 17.85 -23.47
N LYS A 62 -15.13 16.71 -24.15
CA LYS A 62 -15.71 15.45 -23.68
C LYS A 62 -15.03 14.95 -22.40
N SER A 63 -13.69 15.04 -22.34
CA SER A 63 -12.93 14.65 -21.14
C SER A 63 -13.33 15.48 -19.92
N ILE A 64 -13.44 16.80 -20.06
CA ILE A 64 -13.86 17.70 -18.98
C ILE A 64 -15.29 17.39 -18.55
N SER A 65 -16.21 17.23 -19.50
CA SER A 65 -17.60 16.95 -19.18
C SER A 65 -17.76 15.68 -18.34
N ILE A 66 -17.05 14.61 -18.70
CA ILE A 66 -17.10 13.34 -17.98
C ILE A 66 -16.35 13.42 -16.65
N TRP A 67 -15.22 14.11 -16.61
CA TRP A 67 -14.47 14.37 -15.39
C TRP A 67 -15.31 15.09 -14.32
N LEU A 68 -16.15 16.04 -14.70
CA LEU A 68 -17.06 16.72 -13.76
C LEU A 68 -18.02 15.75 -13.05
N TYR A 69 -18.50 14.70 -13.73
CA TYR A 69 -19.27 13.64 -13.05
C TYR A 69 -18.42 12.90 -12.02
N GLY A 70 -17.15 12.60 -12.35
CA GLY A 70 -16.22 11.98 -11.41
C GLY A 70 -15.95 12.84 -10.18
N VAL A 71 -15.72 14.14 -10.38
CA VAL A 71 -15.53 15.11 -9.29
C VAL A 71 -16.79 15.24 -8.42
N PHE A 72 -17.97 15.22 -9.04
CA PHE A 72 -19.25 15.24 -8.31
C PHE A 72 -19.41 14.00 -7.40
N LEU A 73 -19.13 12.81 -7.92
CA LEU A 73 -19.17 11.57 -7.13
C LEU A 73 -18.14 11.59 -6.00
N LEU A 74 -16.92 12.09 -6.27
CA LEU A 74 -15.89 12.25 -5.27
C LEU A 74 -16.30 13.22 -4.16
N PHE A 75 -16.91 14.34 -4.54
CA PHE A 75 -17.42 15.33 -3.60
C PHE A 75 -18.50 14.72 -2.68
N ILE A 76 -19.46 13.96 -3.22
CA ILE A 76 -20.46 13.24 -2.42
C ILE A 76 -19.79 12.29 -1.44
N THR A 77 -18.81 11.49 -1.90
CA THR A 77 -18.12 10.50 -1.07
C THR A 77 -17.40 11.18 0.10
N ILE A 78 -16.70 12.27 -0.15
CA ILE A 78 -16.00 13.04 0.89
C ILE A 78 -16.99 13.72 1.83
N SER A 79 -18.09 14.29 1.30
CA SER A 79 -19.11 14.91 2.12
C SER A 79 -19.75 13.91 3.10
N ILE A 80 -20.06 12.71 2.65
CA ILE A 80 -20.56 11.64 3.53
C ILE A 80 -19.52 11.29 4.61
N GLN A 81 -18.24 11.18 4.23
CA GLN A 81 -17.16 10.89 5.17
C GLN A 81 -17.03 11.98 6.24
N THR A 82 -17.14 13.27 5.85
CA THR A 82 -17.05 14.39 6.80
C THR A 82 -18.25 14.46 7.75
N LEU A 83 -19.44 14.10 7.28
CA LEU A 83 -20.64 14.06 8.11
C LEU A 83 -20.62 12.94 9.14
N LEU A 84 -19.95 11.81 8.83
CA LEU A 84 -19.87 10.65 9.73
C LEU A 84 -18.68 10.71 10.71
N SER A 85 -17.74 11.62 10.51
CA SER A 85 -16.52 11.75 11.31
C SER A 85 -16.40 13.14 11.93
N ASN A 86 -15.88 13.23 13.14
CA ASN A 86 -15.46 14.52 13.70
C ASN A 86 -14.21 14.98 12.93
N VAL A 87 -14.33 16.08 12.20
CA VAL A 87 -13.27 16.58 11.31
C VAL A 87 -12.49 17.66 12.01
N ASP A 88 -11.27 17.32 12.45
CA ASP A 88 -10.27 18.29 12.90
C ASP A 88 -9.56 18.94 11.69
N LEU A 89 -8.84 20.05 11.94
CA LEU A 89 -8.10 20.77 10.90
C LEU A 89 -7.11 19.86 10.14
N GLU A 90 -6.44 18.96 10.84
CA GLU A 90 -5.52 17.98 10.24
C GLU A 90 -6.25 16.99 9.33
N THR A 91 -7.41 16.50 9.76
CA THR A 91 -8.26 15.62 8.97
C THR A 91 -8.78 16.32 7.72
N PHE A 92 -9.16 17.60 7.82
CA PHE A 92 -9.59 18.39 6.68
C PHE A 92 -8.48 18.56 5.63
N GLN A 93 -7.24 18.84 6.05
CA GLN A 93 -6.11 18.91 5.12
C GLN A 93 -5.88 17.59 4.39
N ARG A 94 -5.93 16.46 5.11
CA ARG A 94 -5.82 15.12 4.50
C ARG A 94 -6.92 14.85 3.47
N LEU A 95 -8.16 15.21 3.77
CA LEU A 95 -9.29 15.05 2.84
C LEU A 95 -9.12 15.94 1.59
N LEU A 96 -8.59 17.14 1.74
CA LEU A 96 -8.30 18.03 0.61
C LEU A 96 -7.22 17.42 -0.31
N PHE A 97 -6.15 16.86 0.24
CA PHE A 97 -5.13 16.16 -0.56
C PHE A 97 -5.71 14.94 -1.28
N ILE A 98 -6.56 14.17 -0.62
CA ILE A 98 -7.28 13.04 -1.23
C ILE A 98 -8.14 13.53 -2.38
N PHE A 99 -8.90 14.62 -2.19
CA PHE A 99 -9.74 15.21 -3.23
C PHE A 99 -8.94 15.61 -4.46
N ILE A 100 -7.85 16.34 -4.29
CA ILE A 100 -6.98 16.79 -5.39
C ILE A 100 -6.38 15.60 -6.12
N THR A 101 -5.87 14.61 -5.38
CA THR A 101 -5.21 13.43 -5.96
C THR A 101 -6.18 12.59 -6.78
N TYR A 102 -7.35 12.25 -6.23
CA TYR A 102 -8.35 11.47 -6.98
C TYR A 102 -8.99 12.26 -8.12
N SER A 103 -9.20 13.57 -7.97
CA SER A 103 -9.68 14.43 -9.04
C SER A 103 -8.70 14.44 -10.22
N SER A 104 -7.40 14.57 -9.95
CA SER A 104 -6.35 14.49 -10.98
C SER A 104 -6.29 13.10 -11.63
N TYR A 105 -6.42 12.04 -10.84
CA TYR A 105 -6.48 10.67 -11.34
C TYR A 105 -7.67 10.45 -12.28
N TYR A 106 -8.88 10.92 -11.91
CA TYR A 106 -10.06 10.82 -12.76
C TYR A 106 -9.91 11.62 -14.05
N TYR A 107 -9.27 12.79 -13.99
CA TYR A 107 -8.97 13.57 -15.18
C TYR A 107 -8.09 12.80 -16.17
N ILE A 108 -7.01 12.17 -15.68
CA ILE A 108 -6.13 11.34 -16.52
C ILE A 108 -6.91 10.19 -17.16
N ILE A 109 -7.76 9.49 -16.41
CA ILE A 109 -8.58 8.39 -16.93
C ILE A 109 -9.55 8.89 -18.00
N CYS A 110 -10.23 10.03 -17.78
CA CYS A 110 -11.14 10.61 -18.76
C CYS A 110 -10.42 11.03 -20.04
N CYS A 111 -9.26 11.68 -19.93
CA CYS A 111 -8.45 12.04 -21.09
C CYS A 111 -7.98 10.82 -21.88
N LEU A 112 -7.49 9.80 -21.20
CA LEU A 112 -7.06 8.54 -21.82
C LEU A 112 -8.23 7.86 -22.54
N THR A 113 -9.39 7.78 -21.88
CA THR A 113 -10.59 7.15 -22.44
C THR A 113 -11.12 7.89 -23.67
N ALA A 114 -11.23 9.22 -23.60
CA ALA A 114 -11.66 10.05 -24.72
C ALA A 114 -10.67 9.99 -25.89
N TYR A 115 -9.36 9.98 -25.59
CA TYR A 115 -8.32 9.84 -26.58
C TYR A 115 -8.41 8.47 -27.31
N LEU A 116 -8.49 7.36 -26.57
CA LEU A 116 -8.65 6.04 -27.16
C LEU A 116 -9.96 5.92 -27.95
N SER A 117 -11.07 6.46 -27.41
CA SER A 117 -12.35 6.54 -28.14
C SER A 117 -12.21 7.29 -29.49
N SER A 118 -11.30 8.26 -29.57
CA SER A 118 -11.06 9.01 -30.82
C SER A 118 -10.29 8.22 -31.87
N ILE A 119 -9.49 7.23 -31.47
CA ILE A 119 -8.67 6.41 -32.38
C ILE A 119 -9.51 5.30 -33.02
N PHE A 120 -10.33 4.62 -32.22
CA PHE A 120 -11.08 3.47 -32.70
C PHE A 120 -12.31 3.86 -33.50
N LYS A 121 -12.61 3.04 -34.51
CA LYS A 121 -13.76 3.27 -35.41
C LYS A 121 -15.09 2.82 -34.81
N ASN A 122 -15.04 1.77 -33.99
CA ASN A 122 -16.22 1.10 -33.43
C ASN A 122 -16.23 1.20 -31.90
N ASN A 123 -17.41 1.35 -31.34
CA ASN A 123 -17.61 1.42 -29.87
C ASN A 123 -17.08 0.18 -29.14
N THR A 124 -17.28 -1.01 -29.71
CA THR A 124 -16.82 -2.28 -29.11
C THR A 124 -15.30 -2.34 -29.02
N SER A 125 -14.59 -1.98 -30.10
CA SER A 125 -13.13 -1.94 -30.13
C SER A 125 -12.58 -0.87 -29.17
N ALA A 126 -13.23 0.29 -29.08
CA ALA A 126 -12.89 1.34 -28.15
C ALA A 126 -13.00 0.83 -26.70
N LEU A 127 -14.15 0.27 -26.33
CA LEU A 127 -14.37 -0.26 -24.98
C LEU A 127 -13.35 -1.33 -24.59
N SER A 128 -13.15 -2.32 -25.47
CA SER A 128 -12.20 -3.43 -25.22
C SER A 128 -10.78 -2.91 -24.99
N SER A 129 -10.33 -1.96 -25.82
CA SER A 129 -8.98 -1.40 -25.70
C SER A 129 -8.81 -0.55 -24.45
N ILE A 130 -9.82 0.25 -24.10
CA ILE A 130 -9.81 1.07 -22.89
C ILE A 130 -9.77 0.19 -21.64
N LEU A 131 -10.63 -0.83 -21.57
CA LEU A 131 -10.66 -1.76 -20.44
C LEU A 131 -9.34 -2.54 -20.32
N ALA A 132 -8.77 -3.02 -21.43
CA ALA A 132 -7.48 -3.69 -21.42
C ALA A 132 -6.38 -2.76 -20.89
N THR A 133 -6.32 -1.51 -21.36
CA THR A 133 -5.36 -0.51 -20.91
C THR A 133 -5.54 -0.21 -19.41
N TRP A 134 -6.78 -0.07 -18.97
CA TRP A 134 -7.08 0.19 -17.55
C TRP A 134 -6.70 -0.98 -16.64
N ILE A 135 -6.97 -2.22 -17.05
CA ILE A 135 -6.58 -3.44 -16.31
C ILE A 135 -5.05 -3.54 -16.22
N ILE A 136 -4.34 -3.30 -17.32
CA ILE A 136 -2.87 -3.30 -17.32
C ILE A 136 -2.34 -2.25 -16.34
N TRP A 137 -2.87 -1.04 -16.39
CA TRP A 137 -2.44 0.06 -15.54
C TRP A 137 -2.73 -0.18 -14.06
N THR A 138 -3.93 -0.65 -13.73
CA THR A 138 -4.38 -0.73 -12.33
C THR A 138 -4.02 -2.04 -11.64
N ILE A 139 -3.90 -3.14 -12.37
CA ILE A 139 -3.66 -4.48 -11.81
C ILE A 139 -2.25 -4.97 -12.11
N PHE A 140 -1.84 -4.96 -13.38
CA PHE A 140 -0.57 -5.57 -13.77
C PHE A 140 0.63 -4.70 -13.41
N LEU A 141 0.57 -3.39 -13.67
CA LEU A 141 1.70 -2.49 -13.45
C LEU A 141 2.14 -2.44 -11.98
N PRO A 142 1.25 -2.23 -10.99
CA PRO A 142 1.64 -2.25 -9.58
C PRO A 142 2.22 -3.59 -9.14
N LYS A 143 1.68 -4.69 -9.66
CA LYS A 143 2.17 -6.03 -9.33
C LYS A 143 3.55 -6.32 -9.93
N ILE A 144 3.79 -5.88 -11.17
CA ILE A 144 5.10 -6.02 -11.83
C ILE A 144 6.15 -5.20 -11.06
N TRP A 145 5.83 -3.94 -10.70
CA TRP A 145 6.73 -3.09 -9.95
C TRP A 145 6.99 -3.65 -8.55
N GLY A 146 5.95 -4.11 -7.83
CA GLY A 146 6.13 -4.74 -6.53
C GLY A 146 7.08 -5.95 -6.60
N ASN A 147 6.89 -6.84 -7.56
CA ASN A 147 7.76 -8.00 -7.75
C ASN A 147 9.19 -7.61 -8.18
N ALA A 148 9.35 -6.55 -8.98
CA ALA A 148 10.66 -6.05 -9.38
C ALA A 148 11.43 -5.47 -8.21
N VAL A 149 10.77 -4.67 -7.36
CA VAL A 149 11.36 -4.09 -6.15
C VAL A 149 11.75 -5.18 -5.15
N GLU A 150 10.91 -6.19 -4.94
CA GLU A 150 11.22 -7.33 -4.08
C GLU A 150 12.45 -8.13 -4.56
N LYS A 151 12.67 -8.20 -5.88
CA LYS A 151 13.88 -8.83 -6.44
C LYS A 151 15.15 -7.99 -6.21
N ILE A 152 15.04 -6.67 -6.28
CA ILE A 152 16.17 -5.75 -6.11
C ILE A 152 16.54 -5.62 -4.62
N TYR A 153 15.56 -5.59 -3.76
CA TYR A 153 15.69 -5.43 -2.31
C TYR A 153 14.95 -6.55 -1.57
N PRO A 154 15.50 -7.79 -1.59
CA PRO A 154 14.82 -8.93 -1.00
C PRO A 154 14.76 -8.80 0.52
N LEU A 155 13.54 -8.90 1.07
CA LEU A 155 13.35 -9.08 2.50
C LEU A 155 13.51 -10.56 2.86
N PRO A 156 14.09 -10.87 4.01
CA PRO A 156 14.19 -12.25 4.46
C PRO A 156 12.81 -12.85 4.68
N SER A 157 12.62 -14.10 4.28
CA SER A 157 11.38 -14.81 4.56
C SER A 157 11.12 -14.87 6.07
N ARG A 158 9.84 -14.99 6.48
CA ARG A 158 9.49 -15.09 7.91
C ARG A 158 10.24 -16.21 8.65
N GLN A 159 10.53 -17.32 7.95
CA GLN A 159 11.28 -18.44 8.53
C GLN A 159 12.76 -18.07 8.71
N ASN A 160 13.38 -17.51 7.67
CA ASN A 160 14.77 -17.05 7.74
C ASN A 160 14.94 -15.94 8.80
N PHE A 161 14.02 -14.98 8.86
CA PHE A 161 14.06 -13.94 9.89
C PHE A 161 14.05 -14.54 11.29
N LYS A 162 13.14 -15.49 11.57
CA LYS A 162 13.07 -16.18 12.86
C LYS A 162 14.32 -17.02 13.14
N SER A 163 14.87 -17.72 12.13
CA SER A 163 16.07 -18.51 12.31
C SER A 163 17.30 -17.64 12.59
N MET A 164 17.46 -16.52 11.90
CA MET A 164 18.54 -15.55 12.14
C MET A 164 18.46 -14.96 13.55
N MET A 165 17.26 -14.56 13.98
CA MET A 165 17.06 -14.09 15.35
C MET A 165 17.40 -15.15 16.40
N LYS A 166 16.96 -16.39 16.18
CA LYS A 166 17.25 -17.51 17.09
C LYS A 166 18.74 -17.81 17.13
N GLU A 167 19.41 -17.76 15.99
CA GLU A 167 20.84 -17.96 15.87
C GLU A 167 21.63 -16.89 16.61
N ASP A 168 21.36 -15.60 16.36
CA ASP A 168 22.00 -14.50 17.06
C ASP A 168 21.74 -14.53 18.58
N ARG A 169 20.56 -14.96 18.99
CA ARG A 169 20.25 -15.11 20.41
C ARG A 169 21.05 -16.23 21.07
N SER A 170 21.30 -17.34 20.37
CA SER A 170 22.03 -18.50 20.90
C SER A 170 23.55 -18.38 20.77
N LYS A 171 24.03 -17.95 19.60
CA LYS A 171 25.47 -17.88 19.30
C LYS A 171 26.10 -16.51 19.59
N GLY A 172 25.26 -15.48 19.81
CA GLY A 172 25.68 -14.08 19.95
C GLY A 172 25.51 -13.29 18.67
N ILE A 173 25.26 -12.01 18.80
CA ILE A 173 25.05 -11.06 17.68
C ILE A 173 26.26 -11.05 16.72
N ASP A 174 27.47 -11.28 17.25
CA ASP A 174 28.71 -11.34 16.49
C ASP A 174 29.20 -12.80 16.24
N GLY A 175 28.40 -13.79 16.66
CA GLY A 175 28.76 -15.21 16.59
C GLY A 175 29.84 -15.66 17.58
N HIS A 176 30.34 -14.75 18.41
CA HIS A 176 31.49 -14.99 19.32
C HIS A 176 31.12 -14.99 20.81
N ASN A 177 29.88 -14.72 21.17
CA ASN A 177 29.44 -14.65 22.56
C ASN A 177 28.14 -15.46 22.78
N PRO A 178 28.24 -16.81 22.80
CA PRO A 178 27.09 -17.68 22.98
C PRO A 178 26.43 -17.51 24.36
N SER A 179 25.15 -17.87 24.45
CA SER A 179 24.34 -17.73 25.67
C SER A 179 24.98 -18.34 26.91
N ASP A 180 25.62 -19.49 26.77
CA ASP A 180 26.26 -20.18 27.89
C ASP A 180 27.46 -19.41 28.42
N GLN A 181 28.27 -18.84 27.54
CA GLN A 181 29.40 -17.99 27.94
C GLN A 181 28.94 -16.70 28.61
N ARG A 182 27.89 -16.07 28.11
CA ARG A 182 27.32 -14.86 28.75
C ARG A 182 26.82 -15.16 30.16
N ARG A 183 26.14 -16.30 30.34
CA ARG A 183 25.67 -16.73 31.64
C ARG A 183 26.83 -16.99 32.60
N GLU A 184 27.90 -17.58 32.11
CA GLU A 184 29.10 -17.88 32.92
C GLU A 184 29.88 -16.61 33.29
N GLN A 185 30.02 -15.68 32.34
CA GLN A 185 30.59 -14.36 32.62
C GLN A 185 29.78 -13.59 33.66
N LEU A 186 28.44 -13.62 33.54
CA LEU A 186 27.55 -12.97 34.49
C LEU A 186 27.69 -13.62 35.89
N LYS A 187 27.73 -14.94 35.98
CA LYS A 187 27.96 -15.67 37.20
C LYS A 187 29.29 -15.25 37.87
N ASN A 188 30.39 -15.29 37.12
CA ASN A 188 31.70 -14.93 37.65
C ASN A 188 31.73 -13.46 38.12
N LYS A 189 31.13 -12.55 37.37
CA LYS A 189 30.99 -11.14 37.74
C LYS A 189 30.32 -10.93 39.09
N TYR A 190 29.23 -11.66 39.35
CA TYR A 190 28.49 -11.52 40.62
C TYR A 190 29.13 -12.28 41.78
N LEU A 191 29.77 -13.43 41.57
CA LEU A 191 30.57 -14.13 42.60
C LEU A 191 31.71 -13.23 43.10
N VAL A 192 32.46 -12.62 42.19
CA VAL A 192 33.55 -11.70 42.55
C VAL A 192 33.00 -10.44 43.23
N LYS A 193 31.90 -9.86 42.73
CA LYS A 193 31.30 -8.64 43.32
C LYS A 193 30.86 -8.83 44.77
N TYR A 194 30.35 -10.01 45.13
CA TYR A 194 29.86 -10.30 46.49
C TYR A 194 30.87 -11.11 47.32
N ASN A 195 32.04 -11.41 46.77
CA ASN A 195 33.10 -12.17 47.41
C ASN A 195 32.62 -13.53 47.99
N VAL A 196 31.90 -14.27 47.17
CA VAL A 196 31.31 -15.59 47.51
C VAL A 196 31.75 -16.65 46.50
N ASP A 197 31.87 -17.91 46.95
CA ASP A 197 32.34 -19.03 46.10
C ASP A 197 31.22 -19.77 45.40
N SER A 198 29.98 -19.55 45.75
CA SER A 198 28.84 -20.27 45.15
C SER A 198 27.59 -19.42 44.98
N LEU A 199 26.78 -19.74 43.96
CA LEU A 199 25.52 -19.05 43.69
C LEU A 199 24.52 -19.10 44.85
N LYS A 200 24.58 -20.16 45.69
CA LYS A 200 23.69 -20.29 46.85
C LYS A 200 23.96 -19.29 47.98
N GLN A 201 25.15 -18.71 48.00
CA GLN A 201 25.56 -17.74 48.98
C GLN A 201 25.28 -16.29 48.55
N LEU A 202 24.81 -16.09 47.34
CA LEU A 202 24.48 -14.75 46.84
C LEU A 202 23.23 -14.22 47.59
N PRO A 203 23.28 -12.96 48.09
CA PRO A 203 22.14 -12.33 48.74
C PRO A 203 21.08 -11.81 47.76
N ILE A 204 21.15 -12.22 46.49
CA ILE A 204 20.32 -11.74 45.40
C ILE A 204 19.77 -12.91 44.60
N ASN A 205 18.65 -12.71 43.89
CA ASN A 205 18.10 -13.68 42.97
C ASN A 205 18.89 -13.68 41.66
N PHE A 206 19.86 -14.58 41.55
CA PHE A 206 20.72 -14.70 40.35
C PHE A 206 19.93 -15.10 39.10
N ASP A 207 18.91 -15.97 39.23
CA ASP A 207 18.08 -16.37 38.07
C ASP A 207 17.26 -15.21 37.53
N GLY A 208 16.81 -14.28 38.38
CA GLY A 208 16.16 -13.05 37.94
C GLY A 208 17.10 -12.12 37.14
N ILE A 209 18.37 -12.07 37.55
CA ILE A 209 19.39 -11.28 36.83
C ILE A 209 19.70 -11.90 35.46
N VAL A 210 19.83 -13.22 35.39
CA VAL A 210 20.03 -13.95 34.14
C VAL A 210 18.85 -13.70 33.17
N MET A 211 17.63 -13.73 33.70
CA MET A 211 16.42 -13.49 32.96
C MET A 211 16.38 -12.05 32.39
N GLN A 212 16.74 -11.07 33.20
CA GLN A 212 16.84 -9.67 32.76
C GLN A 212 17.91 -9.49 31.65
N GLU A 213 19.11 -10.07 31.81
CA GLU A 213 20.16 -9.99 30.79
C GLU A 213 19.73 -10.67 29.49
N ASP A 214 19.04 -11.83 29.57
CA ASP A 214 18.52 -12.53 28.38
C ASP A 214 17.43 -11.70 27.66
N GLU A 215 16.62 -10.95 28.42
CA GLU A 215 15.61 -10.06 27.86
C GLU A 215 16.26 -8.84 27.19
N GLU A 216 17.19 -8.17 27.86
CA GLU A 216 17.93 -7.06 27.30
C GLU A 216 18.73 -7.45 26.04
N TYR A 217 19.32 -8.66 26.07
CA TYR A 217 20.02 -9.19 24.91
C TYR A 217 19.05 -9.52 23.76
N GLY A 218 17.90 -10.08 24.10
CA GLY A 218 16.80 -10.32 23.16
C GLY A 218 16.36 -9.03 22.46
N ASN A 219 16.21 -7.93 23.20
CA ASN A 219 15.88 -6.61 22.65
C ASN A 219 16.96 -6.11 21.68
N ARG A 220 18.25 -6.27 22.01
CA ARG A 220 19.37 -5.91 21.08
C ARG A 220 19.35 -6.72 19.79
N VAL A 221 19.03 -8.02 19.86
CA VAL A 221 18.85 -8.87 18.68
C VAL A 221 17.67 -8.39 17.84
N TRP A 222 16.57 -8.03 18.48
CA TRP A 222 15.39 -7.44 17.82
C TRP A 222 15.74 -6.17 17.08
N ASP A 223 16.37 -5.23 17.74
CA ASP A 223 16.73 -3.93 17.18
C ASP A 223 17.63 -4.08 15.95
N LYS A 224 18.62 -4.99 16.00
CA LYS A 224 19.49 -5.31 14.87
C LYS A 224 18.69 -5.79 13.65
N HIS A 225 17.85 -6.80 13.84
CA HIS A 225 17.13 -7.43 12.72
C HIS A 225 16.01 -6.56 12.19
N PHE A 226 15.27 -5.87 13.06
CA PHE A 226 14.24 -4.93 12.64
C PHE A 226 14.84 -3.69 11.99
N GLY A 227 15.94 -3.15 12.52
CA GLY A 227 16.65 -2.05 11.91
C GLY A 227 17.15 -2.37 10.50
N ASN A 228 17.70 -3.57 10.29
CA ASN A 228 18.11 -4.04 8.98
C ASN A 228 16.93 -4.17 8.01
N ASN A 229 15.83 -4.80 8.44
CA ASN A 229 14.64 -4.93 7.60
C ASN A 229 14.01 -3.56 7.29
N TYR A 230 13.98 -2.65 8.26
CA TYR A 230 13.48 -1.30 8.06
C TYR A 230 14.33 -0.53 7.05
N SER A 231 15.66 -0.67 7.09
CA SER A 231 16.56 -0.04 6.11
C SER A 231 16.37 -0.58 4.69
N ILE A 232 16.06 -1.88 4.54
CA ILE A 232 15.71 -2.47 3.24
C ILE A 232 14.36 -1.93 2.77
N PHE A 233 13.38 -1.88 3.66
CA PHE A 233 12.04 -1.38 3.35
C PHE A 233 12.03 0.11 2.93
N GLN A 234 12.91 0.93 3.53
CA GLN A 234 13.06 2.33 3.10
C GLN A 234 13.65 2.49 1.70
N LYS A 235 14.36 1.48 1.19
CA LYS A 235 14.93 1.48 -0.16
C LYS A 235 13.98 0.91 -1.22
N GLN A 236 12.92 0.23 -0.79
CA GLN A 236 11.83 -0.27 -1.64
C GLN A 236 10.84 0.83 -2.00
#